data_03e784256f15bb12f13290433e1cb0bf
#
_entry.id   03e784256f15bb12f13290433e1cb0bf
#
_cell.length_a   1.000
_cell.length_b   1.000
_cell.length_c   1.000
_cell.angle_alpha   90.00
_cell.angle_beta   90.00
_cell.angle_gamma   90.00
#
_symmetry.space_group_name_H-M   'P 1'
#
loop_
_entity.id
_entity.type
_entity.pdbx_description
1 polymer ?
#
loop_
_entity_poly.entity_id
_entity_poly.type
_entity_poly.pdbx_seq_one_letter_code
_entity_poly.pdbx_strand_id
1 'polypeptide(L)'
;MVKIKVPGTSANIGPGFDTLGLALNIFNEIIVEKKEEGIEIKWDIPNPNIPLEENLVYVALVHTLKKYKKENLGCTITMSKIDIPISRGLGSSAAAIVGGIYAANYLMDNVLSTKDIVTGKQIGRAHV
;
A
#
# COMPACT_ATOMS: atom_id res chain seq x y z
N MET A 1 13.69 -4.98 -8.49
CA MET A 1 12.32 -5.50 -8.28
C MET A 1 12.14 -5.91 -6.83
N VAL A 2 11.03 -5.53 -6.25
CA VAL A 2 10.70 -5.92 -4.88
C VAL A 2 9.27 -6.44 -4.83
N LYS A 3 9.05 -7.45 -3.99
CA LYS A 3 7.73 -7.99 -3.72
C LYS A 3 7.32 -7.54 -2.32
N ILE A 4 6.18 -6.87 -2.22
CA ILE A 4 5.66 -6.36 -0.96
C ILE A 4 4.42 -7.16 -0.61
N LYS A 5 4.47 -7.83 0.54
CA LYS A 5 3.33 -8.56 1.09
C LYS A 5 2.81 -7.82 2.31
N VAL A 6 1.53 -7.47 2.27
CA VAL A 6 0.90 -6.78 3.40
C VAL A 6 -0.18 -7.70 3.97
N PRO A 7 -0.02 -8.14 5.21
CA PRO A 7 -1.02 -9.02 5.81
C PRO A 7 -2.29 -8.28 6.17
N GLY A 8 -3.41 -8.98 6.13
CA GLY A 8 -4.66 -8.49 6.68
C GLY A 8 -4.56 -8.40 8.18
N THR A 9 -5.22 -7.42 8.76
CA THR A 9 -5.30 -7.27 10.20
C THR A 9 -6.75 -7.12 10.61
N SER A 10 -7.08 -7.57 11.80
CA SER A 10 -8.42 -7.42 12.35
C SER A 10 -8.42 -6.28 13.34
N ALA A 11 -8.65 -5.07 12.84
CA ALA A 11 -8.63 -3.86 13.67
C ALA A 11 -9.93 -3.64 14.43
N ASN A 12 -10.97 -4.41 14.12
CA ASN A 12 -12.31 -4.19 14.66
C ASN A 12 -12.76 -5.28 15.65
N ILE A 13 -11.83 -6.07 16.18
CA ILE A 13 -12.19 -7.18 17.09
C ILE A 13 -12.12 -6.76 18.56
N GLY A 14 -12.36 -5.52 18.88
CA GLY A 14 -12.44 -5.07 20.25
C GLY A 14 -11.13 -4.54 20.81
N PRO A 15 -11.18 -3.98 22.02
CA PRO A 15 -10.08 -3.16 22.54
C PRO A 15 -8.79 -3.89 22.87
N GLY A 16 -8.77 -5.18 22.95
CA GLY A 16 -7.55 -5.92 23.27
C GLY A 16 -6.77 -6.39 22.04
N PHE A 17 -7.40 -6.40 20.89
CA PHE A 17 -6.84 -7.04 19.71
C PHE A 17 -5.81 -6.22 18.98
N ASP A 18 -5.93 -4.91 18.99
CA ASP A 18 -4.94 -4.03 18.39
C ASP A 18 -3.58 -4.21 19.07
N THR A 19 -3.60 -4.40 20.37
CA THR A 19 -2.39 -4.62 21.17
C THR A 19 -1.76 -5.98 20.86
N LEU A 20 -2.59 -6.99 20.58
CA LEU A 20 -2.10 -8.33 20.26
C LEU A 20 -1.56 -8.44 18.84
N GLY A 21 -1.84 -7.46 17.99
CA GLY A 21 -1.34 -7.47 16.63
C GLY A 21 -1.75 -8.70 15.86
N LEU A 22 -3.02 -9.06 15.92
CA LEU A 22 -3.53 -10.26 15.25
C LEU A 22 -3.39 -10.13 13.73
N ALA A 23 -2.31 -10.64 13.19
CA ALA A 23 -2.10 -10.71 11.75
C ALA A 23 -2.75 -11.98 11.21
N LEU A 24 -3.67 -11.83 10.29
CA LEU A 24 -4.32 -12.97 9.65
C LEU A 24 -3.41 -13.53 8.57
N ASN A 25 -3.56 -14.82 8.27
CA ASN A 25 -2.78 -15.47 7.22
C ASN A 25 -3.41 -15.20 5.83
N ILE A 26 -3.74 -13.94 5.59
CA ILE A 26 -4.29 -13.44 4.35
C ILE A 26 -3.45 -12.24 3.93
N PHE A 27 -3.02 -12.20 2.67
CA PHE A 27 -2.09 -11.17 2.21
C PHE A 27 -2.56 -10.52 0.93
N ASN A 28 -2.27 -9.24 0.80
CA ASN A 28 -2.20 -8.60 -0.51
C ASN A 28 -0.73 -8.53 -0.91
N GLU A 29 -0.47 -8.73 -2.17
CA GLU A 29 0.89 -8.75 -2.68
C GLU A 29 1.00 -7.87 -3.91
N ILE A 30 2.01 -7.01 -3.92
CA ILE A 30 2.34 -6.20 -5.08
C ILE A 30 3.81 -6.40 -5.42
N ILE A 31 4.12 -6.26 -6.71
CA ILE A 31 5.50 -6.33 -7.20
C ILE A 31 5.82 -4.95 -7.76
N VAL A 32 6.93 -4.37 -7.31
CA VAL A 32 7.34 -3.03 -7.72
C VAL A 32 8.64 -3.11 -8.48
N GLU A 33 8.65 -2.52 -9.68
CA GLU A 33 9.85 -2.43 -10.51
C GLU A 33 10.14 -0.96 -10.81
N LYS A 34 11.39 -0.56 -10.67
CA LYS A 34 11.81 0.81 -10.98
C LYS A 34 11.74 1.06 -12.48
N LYS A 35 11.42 2.29 -12.85
CA LYS A 35 11.26 2.72 -14.22
C LYS A 35 11.73 4.17 -14.30
N GLU A 36 12.13 4.62 -15.49
CA GLU A 36 12.67 5.98 -15.62
C GLU A 36 11.68 7.06 -15.25
N GLU A 37 10.44 6.93 -15.69
CA GLU A 37 9.41 7.92 -15.37
C GLU A 37 8.02 7.30 -15.46
N GLY A 38 7.07 7.93 -14.78
CA GLY A 38 5.68 7.51 -14.83
C GLY A 38 5.38 6.32 -13.93
N ILE A 39 4.12 6.18 -13.59
CA ILE A 39 3.65 5.10 -12.74
C ILE A 39 2.64 4.29 -13.54
N GLU A 40 2.91 3.00 -13.67
CA GLU A 40 2.05 2.07 -14.37
C GLU A 40 1.53 1.01 -13.42
N ILE A 41 0.24 0.72 -13.50
CA ILE A 41 -0.38 -0.34 -12.70
C ILE A 41 -0.73 -1.50 -13.62
N LYS A 42 -0.21 -2.67 -13.31
CA LYS A 42 -0.53 -3.90 -14.03
C LYS A 42 -1.28 -4.86 -13.12
N TRP A 43 -2.07 -5.72 -13.71
CA TRP A 43 -2.88 -6.69 -12.96
C TRP A 43 -2.52 -8.11 -13.39
N ASP A 44 -2.03 -8.88 -12.45
CA ASP A 44 -1.72 -10.30 -12.62
C ASP A 44 -2.89 -11.17 -12.14
N ILE A 45 -3.95 -10.52 -11.72
CA ILE A 45 -5.23 -11.08 -11.30
C ILE A 45 -6.32 -10.35 -12.08
N PRO A 46 -7.56 -10.82 -12.07
CA PRO A 46 -8.62 -10.12 -12.80
C PRO A 46 -8.72 -8.65 -12.41
N ASN A 47 -8.64 -7.78 -13.41
CA ASN A 47 -8.67 -6.34 -13.21
C ASN A 47 -10.06 -5.90 -12.74
N PRO A 48 -10.19 -5.31 -11.54
CA PRO A 48 -11.49 -4.86 -11.03
C PRO A 48 -11.99 -3.56 -11.66
N ASN A 49 -11.23 -2.99 -12.60
CA ASN A 49 -11.58 -1.74 -13.28
C ASN A 49 -11.78 -0.56 -12.33
N ILE A 50 -10.93 -0.49 -11.32
CA ILE A 50 -10.93 0.63 -10.38
C ILE A 50 -10.25 1.83 -11.04
N PRO A 51 -10.86 3.03 -11.05
CA PRO A 51 -10.19 4.22 -11.53
C PRO A 51 -8.88 4.45 -10.78
N LEU A 52 -7.87 4.96 -11.47
CA LEU A 52 -6.55 5.13 -10.89
C LEU A 52 -6.57 6.00 -9.64
N GLU A 53 -7.37 7.06 -9.65
CA GLU A 53 -7.51 7.96 -8.49
C GLU A 53 -8.21 7.32 -7.29
N GLU A 54 -8.82 6.16 -7.47
CA GLU A 54 -9.45 5.40 -6.38
C GLU A 54 -8.60 4.19 -5.94
N ASN A 55 -7.51 3.93 -6.65
CA ASN A 55 -6.60 2.86 -6.27
C ASN A 55 -5.70 3.35 -5.13
N LEU A 56 -5.94 2.86 -3.91
CA LEU A 56 -5.25 3.36 -2.73
C LEU A 56 -3.75 3.09 -2.72
N VAL A 57 -3.29 2.03 -3.37
CA VAL A 57 -1.85 1.80 -3.53
C VAL A 57 -1.24 2.94 -4.34
N TYR A 58 -1.86 3.28 -5.46
CA TYR A 58 -1.41 4.38 -6.30
C TYR A 58 -1.48 5.72 -5.56
N VAL A 59 -2.60 6.00 -4.91
CA VAL A 59 -2.80 7.26 -4.18
C VAL A 59 -1.75 7.42 -3.09
N ALA A 60 -1.51 6.38 -2.30
CA ALA A 60 -0.52 6.43 -1.23
C ALA A 60 0.90 6.57 -1.76
N LEU A 61 1.21 5.89 -2.87
CA LEU A 61 2.52 6.01 -3.52
C LEU A 61 2.77 7.44 -3.98
N VAL A 62 1.83 8.00 -4.73
CA VAL A 62 1.97 9.37 -5.27
C VAL A 62 2.05 10.39 -4.15
N HIS A 63 1.19 10.26 -3.14
CA HIS A 63 1.19 11.16 -2.00
C HIS A 63 2.55 11.14 -1.28
N THR A 64 3.10 9.96 -1.06
CA THR A 64 4.39 9.81 -0.39
C THR A 64 5.52 10.41 -1.21
N LEU A 65 5.55 10.14 -2.51
CA LEU A 65 6.57 10.71 -3.38
C LEU A 65 6.52 12.24 -3.40
N LYS A 66 5.31 12.81 -3.44
CA LYS A 66 5.15 14.27 -3.42
C LYS A 66 5.61 14.86 -2.09
N LYS A 67 5.31 14.20 -0.99
CA LYS A 67 5.71 14.67 0.34
C LYS A 67 7.23 14.82 0.44
N TYR A 68 7.99 13.95 -0.19
CA TYR A 68 9.45 13.98 -0.17
C TYR A 68 10.06 14.61 -1.42
N LYS A 69 9.23 15.23 -2.26
CA LYS A 69 9.66 15.91 -3.50
C LYS A 69 10.38 14.97 -4.46
N LYS A 70 9.85 13.75 -4.58
CA LYS A 70 10.39 12.70 -5.45
C LYS A 70 9.38 12.23 -6.49
N GLU A 71 8.43 13.08 -6.86
CA GLU A 71 7.37 12.74 -7.82
C GLU A 71 7.89 12.46 -9.24
N ASN A 72 9.17 12.71 -9.47
CA ASN A 72 9.80 12.36 -10.75
C ASN A 72 10.18 10.89 -10.86
N LEU A 73 10.15 10.15 -9.75
CA LEU A 73 10.47 8.73 -9.76
C LEU A 73 9.33 7.92 -10.37
N GLY A 74 9.70 6.93 -11.16
CA GLY A 74 8.73 6.08 -11.83
C GLY A 74 8.83 4.62 -11.43
N CYS A 75 7.74 3.89 -11.64
CA CYS A 75 7.71 2.46 -11.38
C CYS A 75 6.55 1.79 -12.11
N THR A 76 6.65 0.48 -12.20
CA THR A 76 5.53 -0.39 -12.55
C THR A 76 5.14 -1.16 -11.30
N ILE A 77 3.86 -1.11 -10.94
CA ILE A 77 3.31 -1.89 -9.84
C ILE A 77 2.42 -2.96 -10.42
N THR A 78 2.74 -4.22 -10.13
CA THR A 78 1.92 -5.35 -10.53
C THR A 78 1.11 -5.80 -9.32
N MET A 79 -0.22 -5.75 -9.43
CA MET A 79 -1.13 -6.24 -8.41
C MET A 79 -1.21 -7.75 -8.57
N SER A 80 -0.40 -8.49 -7.80
CA SER A 80 -0.25 -9.92 -8.00
C SER A 80 -1.16 -10.78 -7.13
N LYS A 81 -1.65 -10.23 -6.01
CA LYS A 81 -2.55 -10.96 -5.13
C LYS A 81 -3.35 -10.00 -4.26
N ILE A 82 -4.67 -10.16 -4.25
CA ILE A 82 -5.55 -9.40 -3.36
C ILE A 82 -6.46 -10.41 -2.67
N ASP A 83 -6.04 -10.87 -1.51
CA ASP A 83 -6.80 -11.84 -0.71
C ASP A 83 -7.58 -11.19 0.41
N ILE A 84 -7.25 -9.94 0.76
CA ILE A 84 -7.94 -9.22 1.84
C ILE A 84 -9.26 -8.71 1.31
N PRO A 85 -10.41 -9.20 1.82
CA PRO A 85 -11.71 -8.76 1.33
C PRO A 85 -11.94 -7.28 1.54
N ILE A 86 -12.50 -6.63 0.52
CA ILE A 86 -12.82 -5.21 0.58
C ILE A 86 -14.03 -5.01 1.49
N SER A 87 -13.97 -3.99 2.35
CA SER A 87 -15.08 -3.58 3.23
C SER A 87 -15.55 -4.65 4.22
N ARG A 88 -14.63 -5.54 4.64
CA ARG A 88 -14.94 -6.60 5.60
C ARG A 88 -14.28 -6.39 6.96
N GLY A 89 -13.77 -5.19 7.25
CA GLY A 89 -13.11 -4.93 8.52
C GLY A 89 -11.76 -5.63 8.68
N LEU A 90 -11.17 -6.13 7.60
CA LEU A 90 -9.87 -6.81 7.62
C LEU A 90 -8.72 -5.92 7.21
N GLY A 91 -8.95 -4.61 7.15
CA GLY A 91 -7.90 -3.66 6.89
C GLY A 91 -7.45 -3.55 5.43
N SER A 92 -8.37 -3.78 4.48
CA SER A 92 -8.02 -3.71 3.06
C SER A 92 -7.53 -2.33 2.65
N SER A 93 -8.18 -1.26 3.11
CA SER A 93 -7.74 0.11 2.80
C SER A 93 -6.39 0.40 3.43
N ALA A 94 -6.21 0.02 4.69
CA ALA A 94 -4.93 0.22 5.39
C ALA A 94 -3.82 -0.58 4.71
N ALA A 95 -4.11 -1.81 4.29
CA ALA A 95 -3.13 -2.64 3.59
C ALA A 95 -2.69 -2.00 2.28
N ALA A 96 -3.64 -1.47 1.51
CA ALA A 96 -3.33 -0.81 0.25
C ALA A 96 -2.46 0.44 0.48
N ILE A 97 -2.80 1.25 1.47
CA ILE A 97 -2.03 2.44 1.81
C ILE A 97 -0.62 2.08 2.24
N VAL A 98 -0.47 1.10 3.12
CA VAL A 98 0.84 0.62 3.56
C VAL A 98 1.65 0.11 2.37
N GLY A 99 1.03 -0.66 1.49
CA GLY A 99 1.69 -1.15 0.28
C GLY A 99 2.22 -0.02 -0.59
N GLY A 100 1.42 1.04 -0.78
CA GLY A 100 1.84 2.20 -1.56
C GLY A 100 3.00 2.95 -0.90
N ILE A 101 2.98 3.09 0.42
CA ILE A 101 4.06 3.76 1.16
C ILE A 101 5.36 2.95 1.05
N TYR A 102 5.29 1.63 1.20
CA TYR A 102 6.47 0.79 1.04
C TYR A 102 7.01 0.82 -0.38
N ALA A 103 6.12 0.88 -1.39
CA ALA A 103 6.56 1.03 -2.78
C ALA A 103 7.33 2.34 -2.96
N ALA A 104 6.80 3.45 -2.43
CA ALA A 104 7.50 4.73 -2.47
C ALA A 104 8.84 4.66 -1.77
N ASN A 105 8.87 4.03 -0.59
CA ASN A 105 10.10 3.86 0.16
C ASN A 105 11.16 3.11 -0.65
N TYR A 106 10.76 2.05 -1.34
CA TYR A 106 11.66 1.32 -2.21
C TYR A 106 12.21 2.21 -3.33
N LEU A 107 11.37 3.03 -3.95
CA LEU A 107 11.81 3.96 -5.01
C LEU A 107 12.78 5.02 -4.49
N MET A 108 12.65 5.40 -3.23
CA MET A 108 13.51 6.40 -2.58
C MET A 108 14.70 5.77 -1.87
N ASP A 109 15.06 4.53 -2.22
CA ASP A 109 16.20 3.80 -1.64
C ASP A 109 16.08 3.59 -0.13
N ASN A 110 14.85 3.33 0.33
CA ASN A 110 14.55 2.95 1.72
C ASN A 110 14.96 4.00 2.76
N VAL A 111 14.67 5.27 2.46
CA VAL A 111 15.03 6.38 3.35
C VAL A 111 14.01 6.63 4.47
N LEU A 112 12.84 5.99 4.40
CA LEU A 112 11.79 6.22 5.40
C LEU A 112 12.03 5.36 6.64
N SER A 113 11.77 5.96 7.81
CA SER A 113 11.76 5.22 9.08
C SER A 113 10.40 4.58 9.30
N THR A 114 10.32 3.67 10.27
CA THR A 114 9.04 3.08 10.68
C THR A 114 8.05 4.17 11.11
N LYS A 115 8.55 5.19 11.80
CA LYS A 115 7.71 6.32 12.23
C LYS A 115 7.13 7.07 11.04
N ASP A 116 7.93 7.30 10.00
CA ASP A 116 7.47 7.97 8.80
C ASP A 116 6.36 7.18 8.11
N ILE A 117 6.51 5.87 8.05
CA ILE A 117 5.52 4.99 7.44
C ILE A 117 4.21 5.01 8.21
N VAL A 118 4.26 4.94 9.54
CA VAL A 118 3.08 5.00 10.39
C VAL A 118 2.36 6.33 10.24
N THR A 119 3.10 7.43 10.23
CA THR A 119 2.53 8.78 10.05
C THR A 119 1.86 8.92 8.69
N GLY A 120 2.51 8.43 7.64
CA GLY A 120 1.93 8.44 6.30
C GLY A 120 0.65 7.62 6.22
N LYS A 121 0.61 6.46 6.85
CA LYS A 121 -0.58 5.62 6.93
C LYS A 121 -1.73 6.36 7.63
N GLN A 122 -1.46 7.03 8.74
CA GLN A 122 -2.48 7.78 9.47
C GLN A 122 -3.05 8.92 8.63
N ILE A 123 -2.21 9.65 7.93
CA ILE A 123 -2.65 10.71 7.03
C ILE A 123 -3.54 10.15 5.93
N GLY A 124 -3.13 9.04 5.32
CA GLY A 124 -3.93 8.38 4.29
C GLY A 124 -5.29 7.96 4.80
N ARG A 125 -5.36 7.44 6.02
CA ARG A 125 -6.63 7.01 6.64
C ARG A 125 -7.56 8.19 6.92
N ALA A 126 -7.02 9.36 7.22
CA ALA A 126 -7.82 10.55 7.46
C ALA A 126 -8.52 11.04 6.20
N HIS A 127 -8.02 10.68 5.03
CA HIS A 127 -8.59 11.08 3.74
C HIS A 127 -9.47 9.99 3.10
N VAL A 128 -9.57 8.85 3.72
CA VAL A 128 -10.40 7.75 3.28
C VAL A 128 -11.70 7.71 4.06
#